data_880476a730643af1733b127ce3479b8b
#
_entry.id   880476a730643af1733b127ce3479b8b
#
_cell.length_a   1.000
_cell.length_b   1.000
_cell.length_c   1.000
_cell.angle_alpha   90.00
_cell.angle_beta   90.00
_cell.angle_gamma   90.00
#
_symmetry.space_group_name_H-M   'P 1'
#
loop_
_entity.id
_entity.type
_entity.pdbx_description
1 polymer ?
#
loop_
_entity_poly.entity_id
_entity_poly.type
_entity_poly.pdbx_seq_one_letter_code
_entity_poly.pdbx_strand_id
1 'polypeptide(L)'
;MELIFTANSPGEVSTWLAPTLRAVKERAPGAVTTVFLVPCAFATGAEADVVRAMPEADRAFGPGDYWRVALGLRRFAWAGGRRPSRAALLYLGGDLVHAAALAQRLRVPALAYLERGSRWSRRFAEVLVPDERARRSVLRRGEADQRIAVVGDLMVDAVRGGAGRRRLAAEWGLDPEKPIVALFPGSRPYEIRLTIRFFLRAMELLRADHPDAQCVISLSAYGTPDLLRGSDEDALEGTSVTMKAAGGRWRVTT
;
A
#
# COMPACT_ATOMS: atom_id res chain seq x y z
N MET A 1 -19.67 14.48 -4.29
CA MET A 1 -19.55 13.12 -3.74
C MET A 1 -18.28 13.05 -2.90
N GLU A 2 -18.31 12.41 -1.73
CA GLU A 2 -17.09 12.16 -0.95
C GLU A 2 -16.94 10.67 -0.69
N LEU A 3 -15.79 10.10 -1.04
CA LEU A 3 -15.44 8.71 -0.82
C LEU A 3 -14.40 8.62 0.29
N ILE A 4 -14.71 7.79 1.28
CA ILE A 4 -13.87 7.59 2.46
C ILE A 4 -13.21 6.22 2.33
N PHE A 5 -11.91 6.15 2.57
CA PHE A 5 -11.13 4.92 2.50
C PHE A 5 -10.49 4.63 3.83
N THR A 6 -10.38 3.35 4.17
CA THR A 6 -9.54 2.91 5.30
C THR A 6 -8.42 2.01 4.79
N ALA A 7 -7.22 2.25 5.28
CA ALA A 7 -6.02 1.43 5.08
C ALA A 7 -5.14 1.54 6.32
N ASN A 8 -4.07 0.77 6.44
CA ASN A 8 -3.20 0.90 7.61
C ASN A 8 -1.72 0.58 7.37
N SER A 9 -1.38 -0.35 6.50
CA SER A 9 -0.01 -0.83 6.34
C SER A 9 0.60 -0.40 5.01
N PRO A 10 1.94 -0.37 4.89
CA PRO A 10 2.62 -0.04 3.65
C PRO A 10 2.13 -0.81 2.43
N GLY A 11 1.92 -2.13 2.59
CA GLY A 11 1.41 -2.99 1.53
C GLY A 11 0.05 -2.54 1.03
N GLU A 12 -0.92 -2.40 1.93
CA GLU A 12 -2.29 -1.99 1.60
C GLU A 12 -2.34 -0.60 0.95
N VAL A 13 -1.55 0.34 1.47
CA VAL A 13 -1.47 1.69 0.90
C VAL A 13 -0.94 1.66 -0.53
N SER A 14 0.10 0.87 -0.79
CA SER A 14 0.74 0.81 -2.12
C SER A 14 -0.04 -0.03 -3.13
N THR A 15 -0.64 -1.15 -2.69
CA THR A 15 -1.21 -2.16 -3.60
C THR A 15 -2.72 -2.12 -3.73
N TRP A 16 -3.43 -1.56 -2.74
CA TRP A 16 -4.89 -1.47 -2.76
C TRP A 16 -5.40 -0.04 -2.80
N LEU A 17 -4.89 0.81 -1.91
CA LEU A 17 -5.36 2.19 -1.82
C LEU A 17 -4.93 3.03 -3.04
N ALA A 18 -3.65 3.05 -3.39
CA ALA A 18 -3.13 3.87 -4.47
C ALA A 18 -3.79 3.59 -5.85
N PRO A 19 -3.92 2.33 -6.32
CA PRO A 19 -4.60 2.05 -7.57
C PRO A 19 -6.10 2.42 -7.52
N THR A 20 -6.74 2.21 -6.36
CA THR A 20 -8.15 2.58 -6.19
C THR A 20 -8.36 4.09 -6.25
N LEU A 21 -7.51 4.89 -5.58
CA LEU A 21 -7.59 6.35 -5.64
C LEU A 21 -7.40 6.87 -7.07
N ARG A 22 -6.42 6.34 -7.81
CA ARG A 22 -6.20 6.68 -9.22
C ARG A 22 -7.45 6.40 -10.06
N ALA A 23 -7.99 5.18 -9.96
CA ALA A 23 -9.19 4.80 -10.69
C ALA A 23 -10.41 5.66 -10.35
N VAL A 24 -10.54 6.11 -9.10
CA VAL A 24 -11.59 7.04 -8.68
C VAL A 24 -11.39 8.40 -9.33
N LYS A 25 -10.18 8.96 -9.31
CA LYS A 25 -9.92 10.27 -9.91
C LYS A 25 -10.06 10.27 -11.43
N GLU A 26 -9.69 9.18 -12.09
CA GLU A 26 -9.90 9.01 -13.53
C GLU A 26 -11.38 8.95 -13.91
N ARG A 27 -12.21 8.24 -13.15
CA ARG A 27 -13.63 8.04 -13.47
C ARG A 27 -14.57 9.07 -12.87
N ALA A 28 -14.16 9.71 -11.80
CA ALA A 28 -14.94 10.72 -11.08
C ALA A 28 -14.01 11.83 -10.54
N PRO A 29 -13.42 12.66 -11.41
CA PRO A 29 -12.42 13.68 -11.02
C PRO A 29 -12.95 14.69 -9.99
N GLY A 30 -14.25 14.92 -9.97
CA GLY A 30 -14.91 15.77 -8.95
C GLY A 30 -15.24 15.09 -7.63
N ALA A 31 -14.90 13.80 -7.45
CA ALA A 31 -15.06 13.13 -6.15
C ALA A 31 -13.96 13.55 -5.20
N VAL A 32 -14.34 13.89 -3.97
CA VAL A 32 -13.41 14.09 -2.87
C VAL A 32 -13.02 12.74 -2.30
N THR A 33 -11.72 12.48 -2.19
CA THR A 33 -11.15 11.27 -1.62
C THR A 33 -10.58 11.57 -0.23
N THR A 34 -11.11 10.91 0.78
CA THR A 34 -10.69 11.07 2.17
C THR A 34 -10.17 9.74 2.71
N VAL A 35 -8.93 9.69 3.14
CA VAL A 35 -8.29 8.48 3.64
C VAL A 35 -8.13 8.54 5.15
N PHE A 36 -8.56 7.50 5.84
CA PHE A 36 -8.26 7.26 7.25
C PHE A 36 -7.26 6.10 7.38
N LEU A 37 -6.10 6.39 7.93
CA LEU A 37 -5.18 5.35 8.36
C LEU A 37 -5.61 4.88 9.74
N VAL A 38 -6.11 3.64 9.79
CA VAL A 38 -6.60 3.06 11.05
C VAL A 38 -5.44 2.49 11.87
N PRO A 39 -5.58 2.35 13.20
CA PRO A 39 -4.53 1.80 14.03
C PRO A 39 -4.03 0.44 13.55
N CYS A 40 -2.71 0.25 13.54
CA CYS A 40 -2.05 -0.98 13.14
C CYS A 40 -0.77 -1.18 13.95
N ALA A 41 -0.59 -2.39 14.50
CA ALA A 41 0.63 -2.76 15.19
C ALA A 41 1.86 -2.86 14.26
N PHE A 42 1.62 -2.93 12.95
CA PHE A 42 2.66 -3.09 11.92
C PHE A 42 2.88 -1.81 11.10
N ALA A 43 2.27 -0.68 11.50
CA ALA A 43 2.50 0.60 10.86
C ALA A 43 3.95 1.08 11.09
N THR A 44 4.52 1.72 10.07
CA THR A 44 5.85 2.33 10.17
C THR A 44 5.80 3.74 10.77
N GLY A 45 4.61 4.36 10.77
CA GLY A 45 4.39 5.76 11.13
C GLY A 45 4.45 6.73 9.94
N ALA A 46 5.03 6.31 8.80
CA ALA A 46 5.18 7.15 7.61
C ALA A 46 3.97 7.08 6.66
N GLU A 47 3.02 6.17 6.90
CA GLU A 47 1.88 5.93 5.98
C GLU A 47 1.06 7.20 5.75
N ALA A 48 0.87 8.01 6.78
CA ALA A 48 0.11 9.24 6.67
C ALA A 48 0.79 10.26 5.74
N ASP A 49 2.10 10.37 5.79
CA ASP A 49 2.87 11.29 4.95
C ASP A 49 2.92 10.79 3.51
N VAL A 50 3.08 9.48 3.33
CA VAL A 50 3.01 8.85 2.00
C VAL A 50 1.64 9.10 1.35
N VAL A 51 0.54 8.91 2.08
CA VAL A 51 -0.80 9.16 1.54
C VAL A 51 -1.04 10.64 1.27
N ARG A 52 -0.55 11.56 2.12
CA ARG A 52 -0.65 13.01 1.88
C ARG A 52 0.12 13.46 0.64
N ALA A 53 1.18 12.74 0.28
CA ALA A 53 1.96 13.01 -0.93
C ALA A 53 1.30 12.47 -2.22
N MET A 54 0.24 11.67 -2.12
CA MET A 54 -0.50 11.18 -3.29
C MET A 54 -1.41 12.28 -3.85
N PRO A 55 -1.28 12.65 -5.12
CA PRO A 55 -2.12 13.71 -5.72
C PRO A 55 -3.60 13.32 -5.77
N GLU A 56 -3.91 12.03 -5.71
CA GLU A 56 -5.27 11.51 -5.73
C GLU A 56 -5.94 11.48 -4.34
N ALA A 57 -5.20 11.75 -3.26
CA ALA A 57 -5.73 11.81 -1.90
C ALA A 57 -5.98 13.27 -1.51
N ASP A 58 -7.23 13.72 -1.58
CA ASP A 58 -7.54 15.12 -1.21
C ASP A 58 -7.36 15.36 0.31
N ARG A 59 -7.55 14.30 1.12
CA ARG A 59 -7.46 14.40 2.58
C ARG A 59 -6.93 13.09 3.17
N ALA A 60 -5.99 13.19 4.11
CA ALA A 60 -5.44 12.04 4.83
C ALA A 60 -5.43 12.29 6.34
N PHE A 61 -5.98 11.35 7.08
CA PHE A 61 -6.08 11.35 8.54
C PHE A 61 -5.29 10.17 9.12
N GLY A 62 -4.45 10.46 10.09
CA GLY A 62 -3.68 9.43 10.80
C GLY A 62 -4.50 8.71 11.90
N PRO A 63 -3.90 7.70 12.57
CA PRO A 63 -4.56 6.92 13.62
C PRO A 63 -5.11 7.75 14.78
N GLY A 64 -4.42 8.82 15.15
CA GLY A 64 -4.89 9.75 16.20
C GLY A 64 -6.18 10.47 15.81
N ASP A 65 -6.30 10.92 14.56
CA ASP A 65 -7.52 11.54 14.07
C ASP A 65 -8.66 10.53 13.91
N TYR A 66 -8.32 9.30 13.46
CA TYR A 66 -9.28 8.21 13.42
C TYR A 66 -9.96 8.03 14.80
N TRP A 67 -9.18 7.90 15.88
CA TRP A 67 -9.74 7.72 17.23
C TRP A 67 -10.62 8.90 17.65
N ARG A 68 -10.18 10.12 17.39
CA ARG A 68 -10.98 11.32 17.74
C ARG A 68 -12.33 11.34 17.04
N VAL A 69 -12.37 10.91 15.77
CA VAL A 69 -13.63 10.83 15.01
C VAL A 69 -14.47 9.63 15.42
N ALA A 70 -13.88 8.44 15.50
CA ALA A 70 -14.58 7.19 15.81
C ALA A 70 -15.23 7.21 17.20
N LEU A 71 -14.54 7.76 18.20
CA LEU A 71 -15.05 7.92 19.56
C LEU A 71 -15.97 9.15 19.75
N GLY A 72 -16.13 9.96 18.71
CA GLY A 72 -16.98 11.15 18.79
C GLY A 72 -16.36 12.33 19.52
N LEU A 73 -15.08 12.28 19.85
CA LEU A 73 -14.35 13.38 20.50
C LEU A 73 -14.15 14.57 19.56
N ARG A 74 -14.21 14.34 18.26
CA ARG A 74 -14.17 15.36 17.22
C ARG A 74 -15.25 15.09 16.18
N ARG A 75 -15.96 16.12 15.77
CA ARG A 75 -16.86 16.04 14.61
C ARG A 75 -16.03 15.90 13.34
N PHE A 76 -16.41 14.96 12.47
CA PHE A 76 -15.83 14.88 11.15
C PHE A 76 -16.29 16.07 10.30
N ALA A 77 -15.34 16.86 9.83
CA ALA A 77 -15.62 17.96 8.93
C ALA A 77 -15.60 17.43 7.48
N TRP A 78 -16.75 17.39 6.84
CA TRP A 78 -16.88 17.08 5.42
C TRP A 78 -16.18 18.15 4.58
N ALA A 79 -15.63 17.79 3.42
CA ALA A 79 -14.87 18.72 2.57
C ALA A 79 -15.67 19.96 2.16
N GLY A 80 -16.99 19.81 1.93
CA GLY A 80 -17.91 20.92 1.64
C GLY A 80 -18.58 21.57 2.85
N GLY A 81 -18.04 21.37 4.07
CA GLY A 81 -18.60 21.91 5.31
C GLY A 81 -19.82 21.15 5.87
N ARG A 82 -20.55 20.44 5.04
CA ARG A 82 -21.68 19.57 5.41
C ARG A 82 -21.62 18.25 4.64
N ARG A 83 -22.30 17.23 5.18
CA ARG A 83 -22.36 15.91 4.56
C ARG A 83 -22.92 16.01 3.14
N PRO A 84 -22.21 15.47 2.14
CA PRO A 84 -22.70 15.46 0.76
C PRO A 84 -23.86 14.46 0.61
N SER A 85 -24.68 14.65 -0.40
CA SER A 85 -25.79 13.73 -0.74
C SER A 85 -25.31 12.31 -1.08
N ARG A 86 -24.10 12.20 -1.61
CA ARG A 86 -23.45 10.92 -1.93
C ARG A 86 -22.14 10.81 -1.15
N ALA A 87 -22.10 9.86 -0.21
CA ALA A 87 -20.90 9.49 0.52
C ALA A 87 -20.91 7.98 0.79
N ALA A 88 -19.76 7.35 0.70
CA ALA A 88 -19.58 5.93 1.02
C ALA A 88 -18.18 5.71 1.62
N LEU A 89 -18.03 4.62 2.39
CA LEU A 89 -16.73 4.16 2.88
C LEU A 89 -16.34 2.88 2.15
N LEU A 90 -15.09 2.81 1.70
CA LEU A 90 -14.48 1.60 1.18
C LEU A 90 -13.33 1.16 2.10
N TYR A 91 -13.48 -0.02 2.66
CA TYR A 91 -12.42 -0.68 3.39
C TYR A 91 -11.43 -1.31 2.41
N LEU A 92 -10.16 -0.91 2.52
CA LEU A 92 -9.04 -1.42 1.75
C LEU A 92 -7.91 -1.95 2.65
N GLY A 93 -8.10 -1.97 3.95
CA GLY A 93 -7.11 -2.50 4.87
C GLY A 93 -7.33 -2.10 6.32
N GLY A 94 -6.57 -2.74 7.19
CA GLY A 94 -6.72 -2.65 8.62
C GLY A 94 -7.65 -3.69 9.21
N ASP A 95 -8.09 -3.47 10.44
CA ASP A 95 -9.14 -4.29 11.01
C ASP A 95 -10.52 -3.78 10.57
N LEU A 96 -11.35 -4.69 10.08
CA LEU A 96 -12.72 -4.40 9.64
C LEU A 96 -13.58 -3.71 10.70
N VAL A 97 -13.32 -3.95 11.99
CA VAL A 97 -14.04 -3.29 13.08
C VAL A 97 -13.86 -1.77 13.03
N HIS A 98 -12.67 -1.30 12.68
CA HIS A 98 -12.39 0.12 12.57
C HIS A 98 -13.17 0.78 11.44
N ALA A 99 -13.21 0.13 10.27
CA ALA A 99 -13.98 0.61 9.14
C ALA A 99 -15.50 0.61 9.42
N ALA A 100 -16.01 -0.47 10.05
CA ALA A 100 -17.41 -0.56 10.44
C ALA A 100 -17.80 0.51 11.47
N ALA A 101 -16.97 0.75 12.48
CA ALA A 101 -17.20 1.79 13.49
C ALA A 101 -17.20 3.19 12.86
N LEU A 102 -16.26 3.46 11.97
CA LEU A 102 -16.17 4.74 11.26
C LEU A 102 -17.40 4.97 10.36
N ALA A 103 -17.79 3.96 9.57
CA ALA A 103 -18.95 4.03 8.70
C ALA A 103 -20.24 4.30 9.50
N GLN A 104 -20.43 3.60 10.61
CA GLN A 104 -21.55 3.81 11.53
C GLN A 104 -21.53 5.24 12.12
N ARG A 105 -20.35 5.71 12.54
CA ARG A 105 -20.18 7.06 13.11
C ARG A 105 -20.48 8.16 12.11
N LEU A 106 -20.08 7.98 10.86
CA LEU A 106 -20.32 8.92 9.77
C LEU A 106 -21.70 8.73 9.12
N ARG A 107 -22.40 7.65 9.45
CA ARG A 107 -23.70 7.25 8.88
C ARG A 107 -23.65 7.10 7.37
N VAL A 108 -22.61 6.48 6.85
CA VAL A 108 -22.44 6.20 5.41
C VAL A 108 -22.50 4.69 5.14
N PRO A 109 -22.99 4.26 3.96
CA PRO A 109 -22.82 2.89 3.54
C PRO A 109 -21.35 2.55 3.42
N ALA A 110 -20.99 1.30 3.75
CA ALA A 110 -19.63 0.83 3.67
C ALA A 110 -19.55 -0.40 2.77
N LEU A 111 -18.50 -0.46 1.97
CA LEU A 111 -18.09 -1.60 1.17
C LEU A 111 -16.77 -2.13 1.71
N ALA A 112 -16.50 -3.42 1.56
CA ALA A 112 -15.23 -4.01 1.98
C ALA A 112 -14.59 -4.83 0.86
N TYR A 113 -13.32 -4.54 0.56
CA TYR A 113 -12.50 -5.41 -0.28
C TYR A 113 -11.84 -6.47 0.60
N LEU A 114 -12.10 -7.75 0.33
CA LEU A 114 -11.68 -8.88 1.17
C LEU A 114 -11.06 -10.00 0.35
N GLU A 115 -9.87 -10.44 0.71
CA GLU A 115 -9.26 -11.67 0.21
C GLU A 115 -9.78 -12.94 0.91
N ARG A 116 -10.34 -12.77 2.10
CA ARG A 116 -10.88 -13.86 2.94
C ARG A 116 -12.14 -13.42 3.69
N GLY A 117 -13.02 -14.39 3.92
CA GLY A 117 -14.23 -14.13 4.68
C GLY A 117 -13.97 -13.78 6.15
N SER A 118 -14.73 -12.83 6.65
CA SER A 118 -14.72 -12.36 8.04
C SER A 118 -16.14 -12.31 8.59
N ARG A 119 -16.30 -12.57 9.90
CA ARG A 119 -17.58 -12.37 10.59
C ARG A 119 -18.06 -10.90 10.59
N TRP A 120 -17.15 -9.96 10.36
CA TRP A 120 -17.46 -8.54 10.28
C TRP A 120 -17.98 -8.12 8.92
N SER A 121 -17.87 -8.96 7.85
CA SER A 121 -18.35 -8.63 6.51
C SER A 121 -19.81 -8.25 6.47
N ARG A 122 -20.64 -8.84 7.34
CA ARG A 122 -22.08 -8.53 7.46
C ARG A 122 -22.42 -7.07 7.85
N ARG A 123 -21.43 -6.32 8.31
CA ARG A 123 -21.58 -4.89 8.63
C ARG A 123 -21.43 -3.98 7.42
N PHE A 124 -21.03 -4.54 6.29
CA PHE A 124 -20.82 -3.82 5.04
C PHE A 124 -22.00 -4.04 4.10
N ALA A 125 -22.34 -3.04 3.30
CA ALA A 125 -23.43 -3.12 2.33
C ALA A 125 -23.09 -4.13 1.20
N GLU A 126 -21.83 -4.12 0.77
CA GLU A 126 -21.30 -5.03 -0.25
C GLU A 126 -19.89 -5.50 0.11
N VAL A 127 -19.54 -6.68 -0.36
CA VAL A 127 -18.22 -7.28 -0.24
C VAL A 127 -17.61 -7.46 -1.62
N LEU A 128 -16.49 -6.82 -1.85
CA LEU A 128 -15.72 -6.90 -3.08
C LEU A 128 -14.60 -7.91 -2.87
N VAL A 129 -14.36 -8.78 -3.83
CA VAL A 129 -13.35 -9.83 -3.71
C VAL A 129 -12.50 -9.91 -4.98
N PRO A 130 -11.21 -10.32 -4.86
CA PRO A 130 -10.32 -10.41 -6.01
C PRO A 130 -10.71 -11.51 -7.00
N ASP A 131 -11.21 -12.64 -6.51
CA ASP A 131 -11.44 -13.84 -7.31
C ASP A 131 -12.53 -14.76 -6.72
N GLU A 132 -12.85 -15.82 -7.44
CA GLU A 132 -13.81 -16.84 -7.02
C GLU A 132 -13.36 -17.66 -5.79
N ARG A 133 -12.07 -17.76 -5.52
CA ARG A 133 -11.55 -18.41 -4.30
C ARG A 133 -11.89 -17.57 -3.06
N ALA A 134 -11.64 -16.28 -3.14
CA ALA A 134 -12.00 -15.33 -2.09
C ALA A 134 -13.52 -15.29 -1.90
N ARG A 135 -14.32 -15.27 -3.00
CA ARG A 135 -15.79 -15.36 -2.94
C ARG A 135 -16.25 -16.59 -2.17
N ARG A 136 -15.75 -17.77 -2.50
CA ARG A 136 -16.07 -19.01 -1.76
C ARG A 136 -15.69 -18.91 -0.27
N SER A 137 -14.60 -18.24 0.05
CA SER A 137 -14.19 -18.01 1.44
C SER A 137 -15.17 -17.12 2.21
N VAL A 138 -15.68 -16.08 1.56
CA VAL A 138 -16.68 -15.16 2.12
C VAL A 138 -18.02 -15.87 2.31
N LEU A 139 -18.48 -16.64 1.32
CA LEU A 139 -19.71 -17.46 1.41
C LEU A 139 -19.67 -18.45 2.57
N ARG A 140 -18.53 -19.14 2.78
CA ARG A 140 -18.36 -20.06 3.92
C ARG A 140 -18.50 -19.39 5.29
N ARG A 141 -18.36 -18.07 5.36
CA ARG A 141 -18.58 -17.27 6.58
C ARG A 141 -20.03 -16.79 6.73
N GLY A 142 -20.90 -17.22 5.82
CA GLY A 142 -22.35 -16.97 5.85
C GLY A 142 -22.73 -15.58 5.31
N GLU A 143 -21.93 -15.02 4.41
CA GLU A 143 -22.34 -13.84 3.65
C GLU A 143 -23.32 -14.25 2.55
N ALA A 144 -24.28 -13.37 2.25
CA ALA A 144 -25.22 -13.61 1.16
C ALA A 144 -24.57 -13.36 -0.21
N ASP A 145 -24.78 -14.26 -1.14
CA ASP A 145 -24.12 -14.24 -2.44
C ASP A 145 -24.36 -12.96 -3.24
N GLN A 146 -25.57 -12.44 -3.22
CA GLN A 146 -25.95 -11.21 -3.91
C GLN A 146 -25.24 -9.95 -3.39
N ARG A 147 -24.53 -10.05 -2.26
CA ARG A 147 -23.75 -8.97 -1.67
C ARG A 147 -22.26 -9.08 -2.00
N ILE A 148 -21.86 -10.07 -2.78
CA ILE A 148 -20.47 -10.32 -3.12
C ILE A 148 -20.23 -10.05 -4.60
N ALA A 149 -19.31 -9.15 -4.92
CA ALA A 149 -18.87 -8.88 -6.28
C ALA A 149 -17.40 -9.28 -6.47
N VAL A 150 -17.12 -10.05 -7.52
CA VAL A 150 -15.74 -10.32 -7.96
C VAL A 150 -15.29 -9.15 -8.81
N VAL A 151 -14.29 -8.40 -8.34
CA VAL A 151 -13.83 -7.14 -8.96
C VAL A 151 -12.41 -7.22 -9.53
N GLY A 152 -11.70 -8.30 -9.29
CA GLY A 152 -10.31 -8.46 -9.66
C GLY A 152 -9.35 -8.12 -8.51
N ASP A 153 -8.07 -8.41 -8.74
CA ASP A 153 -7.01 -8.20 -7.75
C ASP A 153 -6.41 -6.80 -7.91
N LEU A 154 -6.59 -5.98 -6.89
CA LEU A 154 -6.06 -4.61 -6.84
C LEU A 154 -4.53 -4.57 -6.91
N MET A 155 -3.84 -5.63 -6.45
CA MET A 155 -2.39 -5.72 -6.55
C MET A 155 -1.94 -5.84 -8.02
N VAL A 156 -2.70 -6.58 -8.83
CA VAL A 156 -2.45 -6.65 -10.27
C VAL A 156 -2.64 -5.28 -10.93
N ASP A 157 -3.68 -4.54 -10.52
CA ASP A 157 -3.90 -3.18 -11.03
C ASP A 157 -2.80 -2.19 -10.59
N ALA A 158 -2.24 -2.39 -9.40
CA ALA A 158 -1.14 -1.57 -8.89
C ALA A 158 0.12 -1.66 -9.76
N VAL A 159 0.38 -2.82 -10.38
CA VAL A 159 1.57 -3.06 -11.23
C VAL A 159 1.31 -2.90 -12.72
N ARG A 160 0.04 -2.80 -13.15
CA ARG A 160 -0.32 -2.53 -14.54
C ARG A 160 0.20 -1.16 -14.96
N GLY A 161 0.76 -1.11 -16.17
CA GLY A 161 1.32 0.13 -16.72
C GLY A 161 2.66 0.53 -16.15
N GLY A 162 3.32 -0.34 -15.41
CA GLY A 162 4.71 -0.16 -14.97
C GLY A 162 5.66 0.13 -16.14
N ALA A 163 6.72 0.88 -15.88
CA ALA A 163 7.74 1.17 -16.88
C ALA A 163 8.37 -0.14 -17.37
N GLY A 164 8.47 -0.30 -18.69
CA GLY A 164 9.16 -1.44 -19.26
C GLY A 164 10.65 -1.46 -18.85
N ARG A 165 11.29 -2.63 -18.94
CA ARG A 165 12.69 -2.86 -18.54
C ARG A 165 13.66 -1.79 -19.03
N ARG A 166 13.58 -1.40 -20.31
CA ARG A 166 14.48 -0.40 -20.89
C ARG A 166 14.34 0.97 -20.26
N ARG A 167 13.09 1.41 -20.01
CA ARG A 167 12.82 2.69 -19.34
C ARG A 167 13.33 2.70 -17.91
N LEU A 168 13.06 1.62 -17.17
CA LEU A 168 13.53 1.48 -15.79
C LEU A 168 15.06 1.45 -15.73
N ALA A 169 15.70 0.70 -16.62
CA ALA A 169 17.14 0.62 -16.71
C ALA A 169 17.76 1.99 -17.03
N ALA A 170 17.21 2.72 -17.99
CA ALA A 170 17.67 4.07 -18.34
C ALA A 170 17.52 5.05 -17.16
N GLU A 171 16.38 5.03 -16.48
CA GLU A 171 16.12 5.88 -15.31
C GLU A 171 17.13 5.61 -14.19
N TRP A 172 17.54 4.36 -14.03
CA TRP A 172 18.42 3.93 -12.95
C TRP A 172 19.88 3.75 -13.37
N GLY A 173 20.23 4.08 -14.63
CA GLY A 173 21.58 3.98 -15.16
C GLY A 173 22.10 2.54 -15.20
N LEU A 174 21.22 1.59 -15.50
CA LEU A 174 21.53 0.19 -15.72
C LEU A 174 21.59 -0.09 -17.21
N ASP A 175 22.34 -1.13 -17.56
CA ASP A 175 22.36 -1.66 -18.91
C ASP A 175 21.16 -2.63 -19.08
N PRO A 176 20.19 -2.35 -19.95
CA PRO A 176 19.03 -3.21 -20.15
C PRO A 176 19.36 -4.56 -20.79
N GLU A 177 20.52 -4.70 -21.43
CA GLU A 177 20.94 -5.94 -22.09
C GLU A 177 21.64 -6.91 -21.13
N LYS A 178 22.10 -6.42 -19.96
CA LYS A 178 22.73 -7.24 -18.91
C LYS A 178 21.69 -7.80 -17.93
N PRO A 179 21.97 -8.91 -17.25
CA PRO A 179 21.11 -9.41 -16.21
C PRO A 179 20.86 -8.37 -15.12
N ILE A 180 19.58 -8.16 -14.75
CA ILE A 180 19.18 -7.27 -13.66
C ILE A 180 18.49 -8.11 -12.59
N VAL A 181 19.05 -8.14 -11.40
CA VAL A 181 18.49 -8.83 -10.24
C VAL A 181 17.88 -7.79 -9.29
N ALA A 182 16.57 -7.88 -9.08
CA ALA A 182 15.87 -7.01 -8.14
C ALA A 182 15.71 -7.71 -6.80
N LEU A 183 16.16 -7.07 -5.73
CA LEU A 183 16.04 -7.53 -4.36
C LEU A 183 14.93 -6.75 -3.64
N PHE A 184 14.04 -7.48 -2.99
CA PHE A 184 12.90 -6.91 -2.25
C PHE A 184 13.02 -7.29 -0.77
N PRO A 185 13.79 -6.54 0.03
CA PRO A 185 14.08 -6.90 1.43
C PRO A 185 12.87 -6.76 2.37
N GLY A 186 11.77 -6.26 1.87
CA GLY A 186 10.55 -6.03 2.64
C GLY A 186 10.13 -4.56 2.66
N SER A 187 9.00 -4.30 3.29
CA SER A 187 8.41 -2.96 3.39
C SER A 187 8.57 -2.34 4.77
N ARG A 188 8.99 -3.12 5.76
CA ARG A 188 9.11 -2.68 7.15
C ARG A 188 10.56 -2.65 7.61
N PRO A 189 10.95 -1.71 8.48
CA PRO A 189 12.33 -1.59 8.95
C PRO A 189 12.93 -2.88 9.51
N TYR A 190 12.16 -3.64 10.27
CA TYR A 190 12.66 -4.90 10.84
C TYR A 190 12.86 -5.99 9.79
N GLU A 191 12.00 -6.07 8.76
CA GLU A 191 12.14 -7.00 7.65
C GLU A 191 13.43 -6.72 6.89
N ILE A 192 13.66 -5.46 6.53
CA ILE A 192 14.85 -5.00 5.81
C ILE A 192 16.11 -5.39 6.58
N ARG A 193 16.18 -5.07 7.88
CA ARG A 193 17.34 -5.42 8.73
C ARG A 193 17.63 -6.91 8.82
N LEU A 194 16.59 -7.74 8.81
CA LEU A 194 16.74 -9.19 8.87
C LEU A 194 17.19 -9.80 7.54
N THR A 195 16.71 -9.27 6.43
CA THR A 195 16.85 -9.93 5.11
C THR A 195 18.00 -9.38 4.28
N ILE A 196 18.38 -8.11 4.48
CA ILE A 196 19.34 -7.43 3.58
C ILE A 196 20.68 -8.15 3.48
N ARG A 197 21.22 -8.63 4.61
CA ARG A 197 22.51 -9.37 4.62
C ARG A 197 22.47 -10.64 3.79
N PHE A 198 21.37 -11.38 3.85
CA PHE A 198 21.19 -12.59 3.04
C PHE A 198 21.14 -12.27 1.56
N PHE A 199 20.46 -11.17 1.20
CA PHE A 199 20.39 -10.74 -0.20
C PHE A 199 21.72 -10.26 -0.74
N LEU A 200 22.48 -9.49 0.04
CA LEU A 200 23.83 -9.06 -0.36
C LEU A 200 24.75 -10.26 -0.55
N ARG A 201 24.73 -11.21 0.39
CA ARG A 201 25.52 -12.43 0.27
C ARG A 201 25.11 -13.29 -0.94
N ALA A 202 23.84 -13.40 -1.22
CA ALA A 202 23.35 -14.09 -2.42
C ALA A 202 23.84 -13.41 -3.72
N MET A 203 23.89 -12.08 -3.73
CA MET A 203 24.42 -11.33 -4.87
C MET A 203 25.92 -11.50 -5.06
N GLU A 204 26.72 -11.57 -4.00
CA GLU A 204 28.14 -11.88 -4.07
C GLU A 204 28.37 -13.24 -4.71
N LEU A 205 27.65 -14.27 -4.25
CA LEU A 205 27.73 -15.61 -4.81
C LEU A 205 27.30 -15.65 -6.29
N LEU A 206 26.21 -14.94 -6.61
CA LEU A 206 25.74 -14.87 -8.00
C LEU A 206 26.76 -14.21 -8.93
N ARG A 207 27.43 -13.16 -8.46
CA ARG A 207 28.44 -12.45 -9.25
C ARG A 207 29.71 -13.25 -9.52
N ALA A 208 29.99 -14.25 -8.71
CA ALA A 208 31.10 -15.17 -8.98
C ALA A 208 30.89 -15.92 -10.32
N ASP A 209 29.62 -16.30 -10.59
CA ASP A 209 29.26 -17.02 -11.83
C ASP A 209 28.79 -16.08 -12.95
N HIS A 210 28.23 -14.91 -12.55
CA HIS A 210 27.63 -13.91 -13.44
C HIS A 210 28.18 -12.50 -13.16
N PRO A 211 29.43 -12.19 -13.54
CA PRO A 211 30.09 -10.93 -13.18
C PRO A 211 29.38 -9.68 -13.74
N ASP A 212 28.62 -9.82 -14.82
CA ASP A 212 27.86 -8.68 -15.41
C ASP A 212 26.50 -8.48 -14.76
N ALA A 213 26.09 -9.29 -13.77
CA ALA A 213 24.81 -9.12 -13.11
C ALA A 213 24.77 -7.80 -12.33
N GLN A 214 23.75 -7.00 -12.64
CA GLN A 214 23.46 -5.74 -11.99
C GLN A 214 22.43 -5.96 -10.88
N CYS A 215 22.64 -5.30 -9.74
CA CYS A 215 21.75 -5.44 -8.59
C CYS A 215 20.93 -4.16 -8.36
N VAL A 216 19.67 -4.32 -8.05
CA VAL A 216 18.78 -3.24 -7.60
C VAL A 216 18.10 -3.66 -6.31
N ILE A 217 18.25 -2.85 -5.26
CA ILE A 217 17.51 -3.04 -4.01
C ILE A 217 16.31 -2.11 -4.03
N SER A 218 15.11 -2.67 -4.00
CA SER A 218 13.88 -1.89 -3.90
C SER A 218 13.60 -1.57 -2.44
N LEU A 219 13.81 -0.33 -2.05
CA LEU A 219 13.28 0.19 -0.79
C LEU A 219 11.90 0.79 -1.02
N SER A 220 10.94 0.41 -0.19
CA SER A 220 9.62 1.02 -0.21
C SER A 220 9.70 2.49 0.21
N ALA A 221 8.67 3.28 -0.12
CA ALA A 221 8.55 4.68 0.34
C ALA A 221 8.55 4.84 1.86
N TYR A 222 8.45 3.74 2.60
CA TYR A 222 8.46 3.68 4.07
C TYR A 222 9.82 3.33 4.66
N GLY A 223 10.79 2.97 3.81
CA GLY A 223 12.16 2.67 4.21
C GLY A 223 13.07 3.87 3.98
N THR A 224 14.01 4.10 4.90
CA THR A 224 15.08 5.08 4.72
C THR A 224 16.39 4.38 4.35
N PRO A 225 17.29 5.04 3.60
CA PRO A 225 18.61 4.50 3.31
C PRO A 225 19.44 4.11 4.54
N ASP A 226 19.18 4.77 5.67
CA ASP A 226 19.88 4.48 6.92
C ASP A 226 19.58 3.06 7.46
N LEU A 227 18.47 2.45 7.02
CA LEU A 227 18.18 1.04 7.31
C LEU A 227 19.17 0.08 6.65
N LEU A 228 19.84 0.51 5.58
CA LEU A 228 20.89 -0.27 4.90
C LEU A 228 22.26 -0.05 5.57
N ARG A 229 22.49 1.12 6.18
CA ARG A 229 23.77 1.46 6.83
C ARG A 229 23.97 0.77 8.18
N GLY A 230 22.90 0.42 8.88
CA GLY A 230 22.95 -0.21 10.20
C GLY A 230 23.15 -1.73 10.21
N SER A 231 23.34 -2.35 9.05
CA SER A 231 23.49 -3.81 8.92
C SER A 231 24.92 -4.20 8.52
N ASP A 232 25.90 -4.00 9.38
CA ASP A 232 27.33 -4.25 9.23
C ASP A 232 28.00 -3.36 8.16
N GLU A 233 28.77 -2.38 8.61
CA GLU A 233 29.68 -1.62 7.76
C GLU A 233 30.66 -2.59 7.03
N ASP A 234 31.01 -3.72 7.66
CA ASP A 234 31.88 -4.75 7.10
C ASP A 234 31.28 -5.49 5.89
N ALA A 235 29.94 -5.63 5.80
CA ALA A 235 29.31 -6.31 4.65
C ALA A 235 29.19 -5.42 3.42
N LEU A 236 29.44 -4.12 3.56
CA LEU A 236 29.45 -3.14 2.48
C LEU A 236 30.87 -2.68 2.12
N GLU A 237 31.91 -3.16 2.82
CA GLU A 237 33.30 -2.91 2.46
C GLU A 237 33.59 -3.51 1.06
N GLY A 238 33.96 -2.64 0.14
CA GLY A 238 34.23 -3.01 -1.25
C GLY A 238 33.04 -2.86 -2.22
N THR A 239 31.88 -2.53 -1.75
CA THR A 239 30.71 -2.24 -2.59
C THR A 239 30.46 -0.74 -2.69
N SER A 240 30.61 -0.16 -3.89
CA SER A 240 30.20 1.22 -4.13
C SER A 240 28.66 1.30 -4.16
N VAL A 241 28.08 1.79 -3.08
CA VAL A 241 26.64 1.96 -2.98
C VAL A 241 26.26 3.34 -3.52
N THR A 242 25.70 3.40 -4.72
CA THR A 242 25.13 4.64 -5.24
C THR A 242 23.65 4.71 -4.92
N MET A 243 23.26 5.73 -4.19
CA MET A 243 21.86 5.96 -3.80
C MET A 243 21.24 7.02 -4.70
N LYS A 244 20.20 6.65 -5.45
CA LYS A 244 19.37 7.59 -6.21
C LYS A 244 17.93 7.49 -5.75
N ALA A 245 17.29 8.63 -5.51
CA ALA A 245 15.86 8.72 -5.29
C ALA A 245 15.15 9.08 -6.59
N ALA A 246 14.16 8.31 -6.99
CA ALA A 246 13.26 8.67 -8.08
C ALA A 246 11.84 8.27 -7.68
N GLY A 247 10.91 9.22 -7.68
CA GLY A 247 9.50 8.97 -7.39
C GLY A 247 9.22 8.34 -6.02
N GLY A 248 9.96 8.74 -4.98
CA GLY A 248 9.83 8.17 -3.63
C GLY A 248 10.43 6.78 -3.45
N ARG A 249 11.22 6.30 -4.42
CA ARG A 249 11.94 5.02 -4.35
C ARG A 249 13.45 5.28 -4.28
N TRP A 250 14.14 4.50 -3.48
CA TRP A 250 15.59 4.57 -3.36
C TRP A 250 16.24 3.45 -4.15
N ARG A 251 17.34 3.76 -4.80
CA ARG A 251 18.21 2.80 -5.47
C ARG A 251 19.51 2.69 -4.72
N VAL A 252 19.94 1.47 -4.52
CA VAL A 252 21.30 1.14 -4.10
C VAL A 252 21.91 0.30 -5.21
N THR A 253 23.01 0.75 -5.80
CA THR A 253 23.85 -0.06 -6.68
C THR A 253 25.12 -0.41 -5.94
N THR A 254 25.44 -1.67 -5.92
CA THR A 254 26.73 -2.19 -5.47
C THR A 254 27.66 -2.33 -6.66
#